data_ff2f4b33fb46baaf343aa5296e825f79
#
_entry.id   ff2f4b33fb46baaf343aa5296e825f79
#
_cell.length_a   1.000
_cell.length_b   1.000
_cell.length_c   1.000
_cell.angle_alpha   90.00
_cell.angle_beta   90.00
_cell.angle_gamma   90.00
#
_symmetry.space_group_name_H-M   'P 1'
#
loop_
_entity.id
_entity.type
_entity.pdbx_description
1 polymer ?
#
loop_
_entity_poly.entity_id
_entity_poly.type
_entity_poly.pdbx_seq_one_letter_code
_entity_poly.pdbx_strand_id
1 'polypeptide(L)'
;QALVALIEEMQTREAAISVPQNERWAERLQELYGGRCIRTTRYATKKQADAFDRSSLLEKIEKMPEGFALKPLGKEEFAAALKETWSRDFCSQYRDAEDYAAHGVGVVALRDGELVAGASSYTWYPGGIEIEIVTRQDVQRCGLGSACASQLILNCLDRGLYPSWD
;
A
#
# COMPACT_ATOMS: atom_id res chain seq x y z
N GLN A 1 -25.28 16.70 -8.04
CA GLN A 1 -24.54 17.96 -8.24
C GLN A 1 -23.18 17.93 -7.52
N ALA A 2 -23.10 17.61 -6.20
CA ALA A 2 -21.84 17.61 -5.46
C ALA A 2 -20.78 16.63 -6.02
N LEU A 3 -21.19 15.42 -6.44
CA LEU A 3 -20.28 14.46 -7.06
C LEU A 3 -19.72 14.96 -8.39
N VAL A 4 -20.56 15.60 -9.22
CA VAL A 4 -20.13 16.15 -10.51
C VAL A 4 -19.10 17.26 -10.28
N ALA A 5 -19.37 18.19 -9.35
CA ALA A 5 -18.43 19.24 -9.00
C ALA A 5 -17.09 18.68 -8.46
N LEU A 6 -17.12 17.67 -7.60
CA LEU A 6 -15.92 17.01 -7.08
C LEU A 6 -15.11 16.35 -8.20
N ILE A 7 -15.78 15.68 -9.12
CA ILE A 7 -15.10 15.03 -10.25
C ILE A 7 -14.58 16.05 -11.25
N GLU A 8 -15.29 17.17 -11.47
CA GLU A 8 -14.82 18.28 -12.30
C GLU A 8 -13.58 18.95 -11.68
N GLU A 9 -13.53 19.09 -10.36
CA GLU A 9 -12.34 19.57 -9.65
C GLU A 9 -11.16 18.58 -9.75
N MET A 10 -11.44 17.27 -9.84
CA MET A 10 -10.44 16.21 -10.07
C MET A 10 -9.97 16.12 -11.53
N GLN A 11 -10.65 16.75 -12.50
CA GLN A 11 -10.33 16.70 -13.94
C GLN A 11 -8.98 17.36 -14.31
N THR A 12 -8.29 17.98 -13.38
CA THR A 12 -6.90 18.41 -13.55
C THR A 12 -5.90 17.24 -13.60
N ARG A 13 -6.35 16.00 -13.38
CA ARG A 13 -5.54 14.76 -13.43
C ARG A 13 -5.88 13.97 -14.69
N GLU A 14 -4.88 13.29 -15.25
CA GLU A 14 -5.04 12.46 -16.46
C GLU A 14 -6.03 11.31 -16.27
N ALA A 15 -6.13 10.78 -15.03
CA ALA A 15 -7.07 9.75 -14.64
C ALA A 15 -7.47 9.86 -13.18
N ALA A 16 -8.66 9.38 -12.84
CA ALA A 16 -9.14 9.26 -11.47
C ALA A 16 -9.72 7.85 -11.23
N ILE A 17 -9.41 7.24 -10.10
CA ILE A 17 -10.01 6.00 -9.65
C ILE A 17 -11.16 6.35 -8.70
N SER A 18 -12.37 5.89 -9.04
CA SER A 18 -13.55 6.03 -8.19
C SER A 18 -13.99 4.67 -7.66
N VAL A 19 -14.20 4.57 -6.37
CA VAL A 19 -14.74 3.36 -5.72
C VAL A 19 -16.17 3.65 -5.26
N PRO A 20 -17.20 3.35 -6.09
CA PRO A 20 -18.59 3.64 -5.76
C PRO A 20 -19.06 2.76 -4.61
N GLN A 21 -19.78 3.36 -3.67
CA GLN A 21 -20.30 2.70 -2.46
C GLN A 21 -21.41 1.66 -2.76
N ASN A 22 -22.04 1.76 -3.92
CA ASN A 22 -23.10 0.84 -4.37
C ASN A 22 -23.29 0.91 -5.88
N GLU A 23 -24.06 -0.02 -6.43
CA GLU A 23 -24.32 -0.15 -7.87
C GLU A 23 -24.92 1.12 -8.48
N ARG A 24 -25.87 1.77 -7.80
CA ARG A 24 -26.51 3.01 -8.28
C ARG A 24 -25.50 4.13 -8.55
N TRP A 25 -24.45 4.23 -7.75
CA TRP A 25 -23.37 5.18 -7.96
C TRP A 25 -22.50 4.78 -9.15
N ALA A 26 -22.21 3.47 -9.31
CA ALA A 26 -21.46 2.96 -10.45
C ALA A 26 -22.19 3.24 -11.78
N GLU A 27 -23.48 2.96 -11.84
CA GLU A 27 -24.36 3.27 -12.99
C GLU A 27 -24.34 4.76 -13.31
N ARG A 28 -24.46 5.62 -12.28
CA ARG A 28 -24.45 7.07 -12.49
C ARG A 28 -23.12 7.60 -13.02
N LEU A 29 -22.00 7.03 -12.59
CA LEU A 29 -20.68 7.36 -13.15
C LEU A 29 -20.58 6.93 -14.61
N GLN A 30 -21.09 5.75 -14.96
CA GLN A 30 -21.10 5.26 -16.33
C GLN A 30 -21.99 6.13 -17.24
N GLU A 31 -23.16 6.58 -16.76
CA GLU A 31 -24.04 7.50 -17.49
C GLU A 31 -23.37 8.86 -17.77
N LEU A 32 -22.66 9.41 -16.77
CA LEU A 32 -22.04 10.73 -16.87
C LEU A 32 -20.78 10.74 -17.77
N TYR A 33 -19.99 9.67 -17.71
CA TYR A 33 -18.67 9.63 -18.36
C TYR A 33 -18.62 8.71 -19.59
N GLY A 34 -19.60 7.82 -19.78
CA GLY A 34 -19.71 6.96 -20.97
C GLY A 34 -18.41 6.21 -21.29
N GLY A 35 -17.91 6.36 -22.50
CA GLY A 35 -16.69 5.71 -22.96
C GLY A 35 -15.38 6.17 -22.28
N ARG A 36 -15.43 7.22 -21.47
CA ARG A 36 -14.29 7.67 -20.63
C ARG A 36 -14.25 6.98 -19.27
N CYS A 37 -15.28 6.21 -18.93
CA CYS A 37 -15.38 5.45 -17.69
C CYS A 37 -15.15 3.97 -17.98
N ILE A 38 -14.08 3.42 -17.44
CA ILE A 38 -13.78 1.99 -17.53
C ILE A 38 -14.15 1.34 -16.20
N ARG A 39 -15.14 0.45 -16.25
CA ARG A 39 -15.51 -0.35 -15.09
C ARG A 39 -14.57 -1.53 -14.96
N THR A 40 -13.94 -1.69 -13.80
CA THR A 40 -13.09 -2.83 -13.48
C THR A 40 -13.49 -3.43 -12.14
N THR A 41 -13.20 -4.70 -11.94
CA THR A 41 -13.45 -5.40 -10.68
C THR A 41 -12.16 -5.43 -9.88
N ARG A 42 -12.23 -5.00 -8.62
CA ARG A 42 -11.18 -5.19 -7.62
C ARG A 42 -11.64 -6.18 -6.57
N TYR A 43 -10.72 -6.93 -6.04
CA TYR A 43 -10.97 -7.90 -4.97
C TYR A 43 -10.26 -7.44 -3.72
N ALA A 44 -11.02 -7.20 -2.65
CA ALA A 44 -10.46 -6.91 -1.34
C ALA A 44 -10.36 -8.18 -0.51
N THR A 45 -9.35 -8.24 0.36
CA THR A 45 -9.27 -9.30 1.36
C THR A 45 -10.40 -9.15 2.38
N LYS A 46 -11.02 -10.28 2.75
CA LYS A 46 -12.04 -10.27 3.80
C LYS A 46 -11.39 -9.89 5.13
N LYS A 47 -11.89 -8.83 5.79
CA LYS A 47 -11.44 -8.45 7.13
C LYS A 47 -11.87 -9.51 8.14
N GLN A 48 -10.88 -10.11 8.84
CA GLN A 48 -11.08 -11.14 9.84
C GLN A 48 -10.04 -10.95 10.95
N ALA A 49 -10.49 -10.70 12.18
CA ALA A 49 -9.64 -10.24 13.28
C ALA A 49 -8.50 -11.21 13.64
N ASP A 50 -8.74 -12.51 13.48
CA ASP A 50 -7.84 -13.62 13.83
C ASP A 50 -7.24 -14.33 12.62
N ALA A 51 -7.24 -13.66 11.46
CA ALA A 51 -6.72 -14.24 10.20
C ALA A 51 -5.18 -14.38 10.18
N PHE A 52 -4.47 -13.67 11.05
CA PHE A 52 -3.01 -13.60 11.00
C PHE A 52 -2.37 -14.47 12.08
N ASP A 53 -1.78 -15.59 11.65
CA ASP A 53 -0.94 -16.42 12.52
C ASP A 53 0.47 -15.86 12.59
N ARG A 54 0.87 -15.41 13.79
CA ARG A 54 2.19 -14.79 14.04
C ARG A 54 3.35 -15.73 13.73
N SER A 55 3.20 -17.03 14.01
CA SER A 55 4.25 -18.02 13.75
C SER A 55 4.52 -18.16 12.26
N SER A 56 3.46 -18.24 11.45
CA SER A 56 3.57 -18.29 9.99
C SER A 56 4.17 -17.01 9.39
N LEU A 57 3.90 -15.86 10.00
CA LEU A 57 4.50 -14.58 9.56
C LEU A 57 6.00 -14.55 9.87
N LEU A 58 6.42 -14.96 11.06
CA LEU A 58 7.84 -15.05 11.46
C LEU A 58 8.60 -16.03 10.56
N GLU A 59 8.04 -17.20 10.27
CA GLU A 59 8.66 -18.17 9.36
C GLU A 59 8.95 -17.60 7.97
N LYS A 60 8.07 -16.73 7.44
CA LYS A 60 8.30 -16.06 6.15
C LYS A 60 9.44 -15.05 6.21
N ILE A 61 9.62 -14.40 7.33
CA ILE A 61 10.74 -13.46 7.56
C ILE A 61 12.05 -14.24 7.66
N GLU A 62 12.08 -15.35 8.42
CA GLU A 62 13.26 -16.21 8.57
C GLU A 62 13.72 -16.84 7.25
N LYS A 63 12.80 -17.11 6.33
CA LYS A 63 13.08 -17.61 4.97
C LYS A 63 13.60 -16.57 4.00
N MET A 64 13.79 -15.33 4.45
CA MET A 64 14.37 -14.29 3.59
C MET A 64 15.79 -14.70 3.18
N PRO A 65 16.18 -14.54 1.89
CA PRO A 65 17.51 -14.90 1.44
C PRO A 65 18.60 -14.07 2.10
N GLU A 66 19.80 -14.65 2.18
CA GLU A 66 20.98 -13.93 2.66
C GLU A 66 21.33 -12.74 1.77
N GLY A 67 22.00 -11.74 2.32
CA GLY A 67 22.40 -10.53 1.61
C GLY A 67 21.33 -9.42 1.57
N PHE A 68 20.17 -9.66 2.22
CA PHE A 68 19.13 -8.65 2.38
C PHE A 68 18.90 -8.35 3.87
N ALA A 69 18.54 -7.11 4.17
CA ALA A 69 18.19 -6.68 5.51
C ALA A 69 16.83 -5.98 5.54
N LEU A 70 15.98 -6.35 6.49
CA LEU A 70 14.73 -5.61 6.74
C LEU A 70 15.01 -4.39 7.63
N LYS A 71 14.41 -3.26 7.28
CA LYS A 71 14.50 -2.01 8.04
C LYS A 71 13.11 -1.37 8.11
N PRO A 72 12.73 -0.71 9.22
CA PRO A 72 11.56 0.17 9.23
C PRO A 72 11.71 1.26 8.15
N LEU A 73 10.60 1.62 7.50
CA LEU A 73 10.55 2.73 6.57
C LEU A 73 10.57 4.04 7.36
N GLY A 74 11.75 4.57 7.57
CA GLY A 74 12.01 5.84 8.26
C GLY A 74 12.15 7.01 7.28
N LYS A 75 12.66 8.14 7.78
CA LYS A 75 12.80 9.38 7.00
C LYS A 75 13.73 9.23 5.78
N GLU A 76 14.82 8.49 5.91
CA GLU A 76 15.77 8.24 4.82
C GLU A 76 15.14 7.37 3.75
N GLU A 77 14.45 6.28 4.14
CA GLU A 77 13.77 5.35 3.26
C GLU A 77 12.56 6.00 2.58
N PHE A 78 11.85 6.89 3.29
CA PHE A 78 10.78 7.71 2.72
C PHE A 78 11.30 8.56 1.54
N ALA A 79 12.40 9.28 1.76
CA ALA A 79 13.02 10.08 0.71
C ALA A 79 13.56 9.23 -0.45
N ALA A 80 14.10 8.03 -0.15
CA ALA A 80 14.57 7.10 -1.17
C ALA A 80 13.40 6.52 -1.99
N ALA A 81 12.30 6.12 -1.32
CA ALA A 81 11.13 5.56 -1.98
C ALA A 81 10.49 6.53 -2.98
N LEU A 82 10.44 7.81 -2.66
CA LEU A 82 9.85 8.82 -3.56
C LEU A 82 10.68 9.12 -4.81
N LYS A 83 11.98 8.78 -4.83
CA LYS A 83 12.85 9.02 -5.99
C LYS A 83 12.58 8.07 -7.15
N GLU A 84 12.16 6.86 -6.84
CA GLU A 84 11.99 5.80 -7.81
C GLU A 84 10.51 5.58 -8.13
N THR A 85 10.20 5.41 -9.41
CA THR A 85 8.81 5.22 -9.86
C THR A 85 8.19 3.95 -9.27
N TRP A 86 8.96 2.89 -9.13
CA TRP A 86 8.48 1.59 -8.64
C TRP A 86 8.15 1.55 -7.15
N SER A 87 8.77 2.41 -6.33
CA SER A 87 8.61 2.45 -4.87
C SER A 87 7.83 3.65 -4.35
N ARG A 88 7.52 4.59 -5.23
CA ARG A 88 6.85 5.85 -4.88
C ARG A 88 5.60 5.65 -4.05
N ASP A 89 4.79 4.65 -4.38
CA ASP A 89 3.48 4.43 -3.76
C ASP A 89 3.57 3.89 -2.32
N PHE A 90 4.76 3.54 -1.84
CA PHE A 90 4.96 3.34 -0.41
C PHE A 90 4.63 4.58 0.42
N CYS A 91 4.78 5.78 -0.16
CA CYS A 91 4.71 7.04 0.55
C CYS A 91 3.86 8.12 -0.14
N SER A 92 3.37 7.87 -1.36
CA SER A 92 2.76 8.90 -2.24
C SER A 92 1.51 9.58 -1.66
N GLN A 93 0.84 8.96 -0.67
CA GLN A 93 -0.37 9.50 -0.05
C GLN A 93 -0.10 10.34 1.20
N TYR A 94 1.17 10.45 1.62
CA TYR A 94 1.58 11.27 2.76
C TYR A 94 2.17 12.59 2.29
N ARG A 95 1.94 13.66 3.05
CA ARG A 95 2.43 15.01 2.71
C ARG A 95 3.96 15.09 2.76
N ASP A 96 4.54 14.46 3.77
CA ASP A 96 5.97 14.50 4.08
C ASP A 96 6.37 13.33 5.01
N ALA A 97 7.65 13.25 5.33
CA ALA A 97 8.18 12.19 6.19
C ALA A 97 7.69 12.29 7.65
N GLU A 98 7.36 13.48 8.12
CA GLU A 98 6.80 13.71 9.45
C GLU A 98 5.37 13.20 9.54
N ASP A 99 4.56 13.44 8.52
CA ASP A 99 3.20 12.90 8.39
C ASP A 99 3.23 11.37 8.32
N TYR A 100 4.17 10.80 7.55
CA TYR A 100 4.39 9.35 7.50
C TYR A 100 4.82 8.78 8.85
N ALA A 101 5.74 9.44 9.56
CA ALA A 101 6.18 8.99 10.88
C ALA A 101 5.07 8.99 11.92
N ALA A 102 4.11 9.91 11.79
CA ALA A 102 2.95 10.01 12.70
C ALA A 102 1.88 8.94 12.42
N HIS A 103 1.63 8.60 11.18
CA HIS A 103 0.46 7.82 10.76
C HIS A 103 0.82 6.54 9.97
N GLY A 104 1.99 6.51 9.33
CA GLY A 104 2.42 5.41 8.48
C GLY A 104 3.02 4.24 9.25
N VAL A 105 3.01 3.11 8.60
CA VAL A 105 3.73 1.89 8.99
C VAL A 105 4.37 1.31 7.74
N GLY A 106 5.67 1.03 7.78
CA GLY A 106 6.34 0.45 6.62
C GLY A 106 7.60 -0.30 6.99
N VAL A 107 7.95 -1.23 6.11
CA VAL A 107 9.15 -2.05 6.17
C VAL A 107 9.74 -2.13 4.78
N VAL A 108 11.03 -1.94 4.67
CA VAL A 108 11.77 -2.08 3.42
C VAL A 108 12.82 -3.18 3.54
N ALA A 109 13.12 -3.81 2.42
CA ALA A 109 14.27 -4.68 2.27
C ALA A 109 15.39 -3.93 1.54
N LEU A 110 16.57 -3.99 2.10
CA LEU A 110 17.78 -3.38 1.55
C LEU A 110 18.76 -4.47 1.09
N ARG A 111 19.46 -4.22 -0.02
CA ARG A 111 20.63 -4.95 -0.48
C ARG A 111 21.75 -3.94 -0.69
N ASP A 112 22.88 -4.15 -0.01
CA ASP A 112 24.05 -3.23 -0.06
C ASP A 112 23.68 -1.76 0.25
N GLY A 113 22.69 -1.56 1.13
CA GLY A 113 22.18 -0.24 1.50
C GLY A 113 21.14 0.35 0.53
N GLU A 114 20.88 -0.28 -0.60
CA GLU A 114 19.87 0.15 -1.57
C GLU A 114 18.51 -0.49 -1.28
N LEU A 115 17.44 0.32 -1.43
CA LEU A 115 16.06 -0.13 -1.34
C LEU A 115 15.72 -1.03 -2.54
N VAL A 116 15.27 -2.25 -2.26
CA VAL A 116 14.98 -3.25 -3.30
C VAL A 116 13.58 -3.87 -3.20
N ALA A 117 12.96 -3.82 -2.04
CA ALA A 117 11.57 -4.24 -1.85
C ALA A 117 10.97 -3.50 -0.65
N GLY A 118 9.67 -3.53 -0.52
CA GLY A 118 9.01 -2.98 0.66
C GLY A 118 7.54 -3.35 0.74
N ALA A 119 7.01 -3.15 1.93
CA ALA A 119 5.59 -3.14 2.23
C ALA A 119 5.31 -1.93 3.12
N SER A 120 4.30 -1.15 2.80
CA SER A 120 3.99 0.10 3.49
C SER A 120 2.49 0.33 3.55
N SER A 121 2.07 1.17 4.48
CA SER A 121 0.73 1.74 4.46
C SER A 121 0.61 2.69 3.27
N TYR A 122 -0.08 2.29 2.21
CA TYR A 122 -0.46 3.20 1.12
C TYR A 122 -1.26 4.37 1.67
N THR A 123 -2.22 4.05 2.54
CA THR A 123 -2.97 5.03 3.33
C THR A 123 -3.34 4.45 4.69
N TRP A 124 -3.81 5.31 5.59
CA TRP A 124 -4.26 4.93 6.92
C TRP A 124 -5.69 5.40 7.18
N TYR A 125 -6.36 4.72 8.09
CA TYR A 125 -7.69 5.07 8.59
C TYR A 125 -7.81 4.69 10.08
N PRO A 126 -8.79 5.19 10.84
CA PRO A 126 -8.95 4.80 12.24
C PRO A 126 -9.04 3.28 12.42
N GLY A 127 -8.04 2.69 13.08
CA GLY A 127 -7.94 1.25 13.36
C GLY A 127 -7.29 0.40 12.27
N GLY A 128 -6.73 0.99 11.20
CA GLY A 128 -6.06 0.18 10.19
C GLY A 128 -5.29 0.95 9.12
N ILE A 129 -4.74 0.19 8.20
CA ILE A 129 -4.02 0.68 7.03
C ILE A 129 -4.47 -0.07 5.78
N GLU A 130 -4.23 0.52 4.62
CA GLU A 130 -4.24 -0.15 3.32
C GLU A 130 -2.81 -0.41 2.89
N ILE A 131 -2.50 -1.65 2.48
CA ILE A 131 -1.12 -2.08 2.21
C ILE A 131 -0.75 -1.87 0.74
N GLU A 132 0.44 -1.34 0.50
CA GLU A 132 1.16 -1.40 -0.77
C GLU A 132 2.39 -2.30 -0.62
N ILE A 133 2.61 -3.20 -1.59
CA ILE A 133 3.76 -4.12 -1.61
C ILE A 133 4.37 -4.10 -3.00
N VAL A 134 5.64 -3.75 -3.09
CA VAL A 134 6.38 -3.81 -4.35
C VAL A 134 7.78 -4.39 -4.14
N THR A 135 8.25 -5.12 -5.14
CA THR A 135 9.63 -5.65 -5.20
C THR A 135 10.24 -5.25 -6.53
N ARG A 136 11.44 -4.66 -6.49
CA ARG A 136 12.20 -4.27 -7.68
C ARG A 136 12.41 -5.46 -8.60
N GLN A 137 12.28 -5.25 -9.89
CA GLN A 137 12.17 -6.31 -10.90
C GLN A 137 13.34 -7.32 -10.87
N ASP A 138 14.55 -6.84 -10.63
CA ASP A 138 15.77 -7.66 -10.61
C ASP A 138 15.89 -8.63 -9.42
N VAL A 139 15.06 -8.45 -8.38
CA VAL A 139 15.06 -9.26 -7.15
C VAL A 139 13.68 -9.87 -6.85
N GLN A 140 12.80 -9.93 -7.84
CA GLN A 140 11.51 -10.59 -7.68
C GLN A 140 11.63 -12.10 -7.50
N ARG A 141 10.58 -12.70 -6.91
CA ARG A 141 10.41 -14.16 -6.70
C ARG A 141 11.43 -14.80 -5.75
N CYS A 142 12.15 -14.03 -4.95
CA CYS A 142 13.04 -14.54 -3.91
C CYS A 142 12.47 -14.42 -2.47
N GLY A 143 11.16 -14.09 -2.35
CA GLY A 143 10.48 -14.06 -1.05
C GLY A 143 10.50 -12.71 -0.34
N LEU A 144 11.18 -11.67 -0.86
CA LEU A 144 11.31 -10.35 -0.21
C LEU A 144 9.98 -9.67 0.05
N GLY A 145 9.07 -9.67 -0.94
CA GLY A 145 7.73 -9.09 -0.75
C GLY A 145 6.96 -9.77 0.38
N SER A 146 7.05 -11.09 0.48
CA SER A 146 6.44 -11.85 1.58
C SER A 146 7.06 -11.53 2.93
N ALA A 147 8.37 -11.38 3.02
CA ALA A 147 9.06 -11.01 4.24
C ALA A 147 8.70 -9.59 4.70
N CYS A 148 8.72 -8.62 3.78
CA CYS A 148 8.31 -7.24 4.06
C CYS A 148 6.85 -7.17 4.52
N ALA A 149 5.94 -7.84 3.82
CA ALA A 149 4.52 -7.90 4.19
C ALA A 149 4.31 -8.54 5.56
N SER A 150 4.99 -9.66 5.83
CA SER A 150 4.89 -10.34 7.12
C SER A 150 5.36 -9.46 8.27
N GLN A 151 6.49 -8.77 8.12
CA GLN A 151 6.97 -7.83 9.12
C GLN A 151 6.05 -6.63 9.28
N LEU A 152 5.50 -6.09 8.19
CA LEU A 152 4.52 -5.01 8.24
C LEU A 152 3.26 -5.43 9.00
N ILE A 153 2.72 -6.62 8.73
CA ILE A 153 1.56 -7.16 9.43
C ILE A 153 1.84 -7.29 10.92
N LEU A 154 2.99 -7.85 11.31
CA LEU A 154 3.39 -7.94 12.72
C LEU A 154 3.44 -6.57 13.39
N ASN A 155 4.04 -5.58 12.72
CA ASN A 155 4.11 -4.20 13.23
C ASN A 155 2.70 -3.57 13.37
N CYS A 156 1.77 -3.87 12.48
CA CYS A 156 0.38 -3.43 12.58
C CYS A 156 -0.33 -4.07 13.77
N LEU A 157 -0.21 -5.39 13.94
CA LEU A 157 -0.81 -6.12 15.06
C LEU A 157 -0.31 -5.60 16.41
N ASP A 158 0.99 -5.30 16.52
CA ASP A 158 1.60 -4.74 17.73
C ASP A 158 1.09 -3.32 18.06
N ARG A 159 0.61 -2.59 17.06
CA ARG A 159 0.00 -1.26 17.19
C ARG A 159 -1.53 -1.29 17.29
N GLY A 160 -2.16 -2.46 17.24
CA GLY A 160 -3.62 -2.61 17.22
C GLY A 160 -4.26 -2.12 15.92
N LEU A 161 -3.51 -2.12 14.81
CA LEU A 161 -3.97 -1.72 13.49
C LEU A 161 -4.32 -2.95 12.64
N TYR A 162 -5.38 -2.85 11.86
CA TYR A 162 -5.74 -3.90 10.89
C TYR A 162 -5.04 -3.65 9.55
N PRO A 163 -4.24 -4.60 9.04
CA PRO A 163 -3.60 -4.49 7.73
C PRO A 163 -4.56 -4.97 6.64
N SER A 164 -5.24 -4.04 5.96
CA SER A 164 -6.10 -4.32 4.81
C SER A 164 -5.32 -4.38 3.52
N TRP A 165 -5.81 -5.17 2.57
CA TRP A 165 -5.25 -5.25 1.22
C TRP A 165 -6.35 -5.52 0.20
N ASP A 166 -6.42 -4.75 -0.90
CA ASP A 166 -7.32 -4.90 -2.04
C ASP A 166 -6.58 -4.89 -3.40
#